data_419393831b1f3501eb6c13ac4b174d6e
#
_entry.id   419393831b1f3501eb6c13ac4b174d6e
#
_cell.length_a   1.000
_cell.length_b   1.000
_cell.length_c   1.000
_cell.angle_alpha   90.00
_cell.angle_beta   90.00
_cell.angle_gamma   90.00
#
_symmetry.space_group_name_H-M   'P 1'
#
loop_
_entity.id
_entity.type
_entity.pdbx_description
1 polymer ?
#
loop_
_entity_poly.entity_id
_entity_poly.type
_entity_poly.pdbx_seq_one_letter_code
_entity_poly.pdbx_strand_id
1 'polypeptide(L)'
;MNIKQLKYFLVVAEERQITSAAKKLYIAQPPLSYQLKQLEKEVGVQLFVRTAHGIELTEEGKVFQKYAEKIVALSVSAKSQIHQIKEGELGKIRIGVISSCGGVVPNEQFKKLVKYY
;
A
#
# COMPACT_ATOMS: atom_id res chain seq x y z
N MET A 1 -9.58 -5.68 3.70
CA MET A 1 -8.53 -4.77 3.24
C MET A 1 -7.55 -5.53 2.38
N ASN A 2 -7.28 -5.00 1.21
CA ASN A 2 -6.31 -5.64 0.31
C ASN A 2 -5.47 -4.57 -0.38
N ILE A 3 -4.43 -5.01 -1.06
CA ILE A 3 -3.48 -4.07 -1.69
C ILE A 3 -4.18 -3.19 -2.73
N LYS A 4 -5.12 -3.75 -3.46
CA LYS A 4 -5.87 -3.01 -4.46
C LYS A 4 -6.63 -1.85 -3.83
N GLN A 5 -7.31 -2.11 -2.71
CA GLN A 5 -8.03 -1.06 -2.00
C GLN A 5 -7.09 0.01 -1.48
N LEU A 6 -5.92 -0.40 -1.00
CA LEU A 6 -4.94 0.56 -0.51
C LEU A 6 -4.42 1.44 -1.64
N LYS A 7 -4.19 0.86 -2.81
CA LYS A 7 -3.76 1.65 -3.96
C LYS A 7 -4.86 2.63 -4.38
N TYR A 8 -6.10 2.18 -4.39
CA TYR A 8 -7.22 3.06 -4.70
C TYR A 8 -7.27 4.23 -3.73
N PHE A 9 -7.14 3.92 -2.44
CA PHE A 9 -7.16 4.93 -1.40
C PHE A 9 -6.05 5.97 -1.62
N LEU A 10 -4.85 5.52 -1.94
CA LEU A 10 -3.72 6.41 -2.14
C LEU A 10 -3.91 7.32 -3.35
N VAL A 11 -4.46 6.78 -4.43
CA VAL A 11 -4.69 7.59 -5.63
C VAL A 11 -5.76 8.65 -5.37
N VAL A 12 -6.83 8.27 -4.65
CA VAL A 12 -7.88 9.23 -4.33
C VAL A 12 -7.33 10.32 -3.41
N ALA A 13 -6.49 9.95 -2.45
CA ALA A 13 -5.89 10.92 -1.55
C ALA A 13 -5.03 11.91 -2.31
N GLU A 14 -4.33 11.45 -3.32
CA GLU A 14 -3.47 12.30 -4.12
C GLU A 14 -4.26 13.19 -5.07
N GLU A 15 -5.25 12.62 -5.74
CA GLU A 15 -6.02 13.34 -6.74
C GLU A 15 -7.03 14.31 -6.14
N ARG A 16 -7.51 14.00 -4.95
CA ARG A 16 -8.50 14.80 -4.23
C ARG A 16 -9.84 14.89 -4.92
N GLN A 17 -10.05 14.09 -5.92
CA GLN A 17 -11.32 14.01 -6.64
C GLN A 17 -11.53 12.57 -7.09
N ILE A 18 -12.75 12.09 -6.85
CA ILE A 18 -13.07 10.71 -7.22
C ILE A 18 -13.00 10.54 -8.74
N THR A 19 -13.47 11.55 -9.47
CA THR A 19 -13.47 11.46 -10.94
C THR A 19 -12.06 11.33 -11.50
N SER A 20 -11.16 12.17 -11.03
CA SER A 20 -9.76 12.12 -11.50
C SER A 20 -9.10 10.82 -11.11
N ALA A 21 -9.36 10.37 -9.89
CA ALA A 21 -8.77 9.12 -9.41
C ALA A 21 -9.26 7.94 -10.23
N ALA A 22 -10.55 7.92 -10.54
CA ALA A 22 -11.11 6.83 -11.35
C ALA A 22 -10.47 6.78 -12.73
N LYS A 23 -10.28 7.95 -13.33
CA LYS A 23 -9.62 8.01 -14.64
C LYS A 23 -8.19 7.49 -14.56
N LYS A 24 -7.47 7.91 -13.54
CA LYS A 24 -6.09 7.47 -13.36
C LYS A 24 -6.00 5.97 -13.15
N LEU A 25 -6.99 5.41 -12.50
CA LEU A 25 -7.03 3.99 -12.20
C LEU A 25 -7.68 3.17 -13.31
N TYR A 26 -8.20 3.82 -14.34
CA TYR A 26 -8.88 3.16 -15.46
C TYR A 26 -10.08 2.35 -15.01
N ILE A 27 -10.85 2.90 -14.07
CA ILE A 27 -12.08 2.27 -13.61
C ILE A 27 -13.19 3.31 -13.53
N ALA A 28 -14.42 2.82 -13.41
CA ALA A 28 -15.56 3.71 -13.26
C ALA A 28 -15.63 4.22 -11.83
N GLN A 29 -16.34 5.34 -11.64
CA GLN A 29 -16.51 5.92 -10.32
C GLN A 29 -17.22 5.01 -9.32
N PRO A 30 -18.34 4.38 -9.67
CA PRO A 30 -19.07 3.61 -8.68
C PRO A 30 -18.27 2.49 -8.03
N PRO A 31 -17.54 1.66 -8.78
CA PRO A 31 -16.71 0.65 -8.12
C PRO A 31 -15.62 1.25 -7.25
N LEU A 32 -15.06 2.38 -7.66
CA LEU A 32 -14.04 3.02 -6.84
C LEU A 32 -14.64 3.49 -5.51
N SER A 33 -15.78 4.18 -5.57
CA SER A 33 -16.45 4.66 -4.36
C SER A 33 -16.84 3.50 -3.47
N TYR A 34 -17.30 2.41 -4.06
CA TYR A 34 -17.69 1.23 -3.29
C TYR A 34 -16.49 0.67 -2.52
N GLN A 35 -15.35 0.53 -3.20
CA GLN A 35 -14.16 -0.01 -2.56
C GLN A 35 -13.67 0.88 -1.41
N LEU A 36 -13.76 2.18 -1.59
CA LEU A 36 -13.36 3.10 -0.53
C LEU A 36 -14.27 3.00 0.68
N LYS A 37 -15.56 2.85 0.45
CA LYS A 37 -16.51 2.70 1.54
C LYS A 37 -16.31 1.38 2.28
N GLN A 38 -16.00 0.32 1.54
CA GLN A 38 -15.71 -0.96 2.17
C GLN A 38 -14.47 -0.85 3.05
N LEU A 39 -13.47 -0.14 2.57
CA LEU A 39 -12.24 0.06 3.33
C LEU A 39 -12.53 0.83 4.62
N GLU A 40 -13.30 1.92 4.53
CA GLU A 40 -13.66 2.69 5.70
C GLU A 40 -14.44 1.85 6.70
N LYS A 41 -15.32 1.02 6.20
CA LYS A 41 -16.12 0.15 7.04
C LYS A 41 -15.25 -0.84 7.79
N GLU A 42 -14.27 -1.38 7.12
CA GLU A 42 -13.38 -2.35 7.74
C GLU A 42 -12.48 -1.70 8.79
N VAL A 43 -11.97 -0.52 8.48
CA VAL A 43 -11.10 0.20 9.41
C VAL A 43 -11.92 0.78 10.56
N GLY A 44 -13.18 1.08 10.31
CA GLY A 44 -14.09 1.51 11.36
C GLY A 44 -14.19 3.02 11.53
N VAL A 45 -13.60 3.79 10.63
CA VAL A 45 -13.67 5.24 10.70
C VAL A 45 -13.74 5.80 9.29
N GLN A 46 -14.18 7.04 9.18
CA GLN A 46 -14.11 7.73 7.89
C GLN A 46 -12.69 8.13 7.61
N LEU A 47 -12.26 7.87 6.40
CA LEU A 47 -10.92 8.25 5.97
C LEU A 47 -10.96 9.49 5.09
N PHE A 48 -12.12 9.77 4.48
CA PHE A 48 -12.31 10.92 3.61
C PHE A 48 -13.54 11.72 4.01
N VAL A 49 -13.50 13.00 3.74
CA VAL A 49 -14.68 13.88 3.85
C VAL A 49 -14.79 14.70 2.58
N ARG A 50 -16.02 15.02 2.21
CA ARG A 50 -16.26 15.86 1.06
C ARG A 50 -16.24 17.32 1.50
N THR A 51 -15.56 18.14 0.73
CA THR A 51 -15.49 19.57 0.99
C THR A 51 -15.85 20.33 -0.28
N ALA A 52 -15.86 21.63 -0.18
CA ALA A 52 -16.14 22.48 -1.35
C ALA A 52 -15.08 22.29 -2.43
N HIS A 53 -13.91 21.85 -2.04
CA HIS A 53 -12.79 21.69 -2.97
C HIS A 53 -12.58 20.26 -3.44
N GLY A 54 -13.48 19.35 -3.06
CA GLY A 54 -13.38 17.96 -3.46
C GLY A 54 -13.38 17.06 -2.25
N ILE A 55 -12.50 16.08 -2.30
CA ILE A 55 -12.39 15.09 -1.24
C ILE A 55 -11.10 15.34 -0.48
N GLU A 56 -11.16 15.27 0.84
CA GLU A 56 -9.97 15.46 1.67
C GLU A 56 -9.87 14.36 2.71
N LEU A 57 -8.67 14.13 3.18
CA LEU A 57 -8.44 13.12 4.21
C LEU A 57 -8.90 13.65 5.58
N THR A 58 -9.50 12.77 6.37
CA THR A 58 -9.72 13.06 7.78
C THR A 58 -8.38 12.93 8.50
N GLU A 59 -8.37 13.24 9.79
CA GLU A 59 -7.16 13.01 10.58
C GLU A 59 -6.79 11.54 10.58
N GLU A 60 -7.80 10.69 10.71
CA GLU A 60 -7.57 9.24 10.64
C GLU A 60 -7.07 8.85 9.26
N GLY A 61 -7.59 9.49 8.22
CA GLY A 61 -7.14 9.22 6.86
C GLY A 61 -5.70 9.57 6.65
N LYS A 62 -5.23 10.65 7.27
CA LYS A 62 -3.83 11.06 7.14
C LYS A 62 -2.91 10.03 7.79
N VAL A 63 -3.29 9.53 8.94
CA VAL A 63 -2.52 8.49 9.60
C VAL A 63 -2.54 7.22 8.76
N PHE A 64 -3.72 6.86 8.29
CA PHE A 64 -3.87 5.66 7.48
C PHE A 64 -3.05 5.74 6.20
N GLN A 65 -2.96 6.93 5.62
CA GLN A 65 -2.19 7.12 4.40
C GLN A 65 -0.73 6.70 4.57
N LYS A 66 -0.16 7.05 5.71
CA LYS A 66 1.24 6.68 5.98
C LYS A 66 1.41 5.17 6.01
N TYR A 67 0.47 4.48 6.65
CA TYR A 67 0.53 3.03 6.71
C TYR A 67 0.27 2.40 5.35
N ALA A 68 -0.71 2.92 4.62
CA ALA A 68 -1.03 2.39 3.30
C ALA A 68 0.18 2.49 2.37
N GLU A 69 0.88 3.62 2.42
CA GLU A 69 2.09 3.78 1.61
C GLU A 69 3.13 2.74 1.96
N LYS A 70 3.33 2.49 3.24
CA LYS A 70 4.31 1.50 3.68
C LYS A 70 3.90 0.09 3.27
N ILE A 71 2.63 -0.23 3.43
CA ILE A 71 2.15 -1.57 3.09
C ILE A 71 2.32 -1.84 1.59
N VAL A 72 1.93 -0.87 0.76
CA VAL A 72 2.07 -1.03 -0.68
C VAL A 72 3.53 -1.13 -1.06
N ALA A 73 4.38 -0.28 -0.48
CA ALA A 73 5.81 -0.33 -0.77
C ALA A 73 6.41 -1.68 -0.36
N LEU A 74 6.01 -2.20 0.79
CA LEU A 74 6.50 -3.50 1.24
C LEU A 74 6.05 -4.62 0.32
N SER A 75 4.83 -4.54 -0.20
CA SER A 75 4.35 -5.56 -1.11
C SER A 75 5.17 -5.57 -2.40
N VAL A 76 5.54 -4.40 -2.89
CA VAL A 76 6.38 -4.30 -4.08
C VAL A 76 7.78 -4.82 -3.78
N SER A 77 8.33 -4.46 -2.63
CA SER A 77 9.65 -4.94 -2.24
C SER A 77 9.70 -6.45 -2.10
N ALA A 78 8.64 -7.03 -1.53
CA ALA A 78 8.59 -8.46 -1.36
C ALA A 78 8.64 -9.18 -2.69
N LYS A 79 7.85 -8.70 -3.65
CA LYS A 79 7.84 -9.30 -4.98
C LYS A 79 9.19 -9.15 -5.66
N SER A 80 9.79 -7.99 -5.52
CA SER A 80 11.07 -7.71 -6.14
C SER A 80 12.16 -8.62 -5.58
N GLN A 81 12.18 -8.79 -4.27
CA GLN A 81 13.20 -9.65 -3.64
C GLN A 81 13.02 -11.10 -4.01
N ILE A 82 11.79 -11.56 -4.08
CA ILE A 82 11.53 -12.94 -4.48
C ILE A 82 12.01 -13.17 -5.91
N HIS A 83 11.74 -12.19 -6.78
CA HIS A 83 12.21 -12.28 -8.16
C HIS A 83 13.73 -12.32 -8.25
N GLN A 84 14.40 -11.51 -7.44
CA GLN A 84 15.86 -11.51 -7.43
C GLN A 84 16.42 -12.85 -7.01
N ILE A 85 15.83 -13.47 -6.02
CA ILE A 85 16.29 -14.78 -5.59
C ILE A 85 16.11 -15.79 -6.71
N LYS A 86 14.94 -15.75 -7.36
CA LYS A 86 14.65 -16.69 -8.43
C LYS A 86 15.64 -16.55 -9.58
N GLU A 87 15.96 -15.32 -9.95
CA GLU A 87 16.92 -15.09 -11.01
C GLU A 87 18.33 -15.39 -10.54
N GLY A 88 18.59 -15.06 -9.29
CA GLY A 88 19.91 -15.28 -8.74
C GLY A 88 20.26 -16.72 -8.52
N GLU A 89 19.27 -17.59 -8.51
CA GLU A 89 19.54 -19.01 -8.40
C GLU A 89 20.57 -19.46 -9.40
N LEU A 90 20.48 -18.85 -10.54
CA LEU A 90 21.40 -19.23 -11.57
C LEU A 90 22.77 -18.62 -11.32
N GLY A 91 22.77 -17.53 -10.82
CA GLY A 91 24.01 -16.91 -10.52
C GLY A 91 24.58 -17.30 -9.22
N LYS A 92 24.24 -17.92 -8.54
CA LYS A 92 24.62 -18.30 -7.37
C LYS A 92 25.10 -17.77 -6.44
N ILE A 93 25.10 -17.57 -6.39
CA ILE A 93 25.45 -17.25 -5.67
C ILE A 93 25.54 -16.37 -4.97
N ARG A 94 25.57 -15.72 -5.17
CA ARG A 94 25.58 -14.84 -4.55
C ARG A 94 25.18 -14.78 -3.54
N ILE A 95 24.81 -15.13 -3.53
CA ILE A 95 24.22 -15.19 -2.72
C ILE A 95 24.52 -14.88 -1.61
N GLY A 96 25.11 -15.42 -1.41
CA GLY A 96 25.25 -15.30 -0.13
C GLY A 96 25.32 -14.02 0.27
N VAL A 97 25.82 -13.75 -0.20
CA VAL A 97 25.97 -12.63 0.06
C VAL A 97 25.10 -11.92 0.63
N ILE A 98 24.60 -11.63 0.09
CA ILE A 98 23.78 -10.87 0.44
C ILE A 98 23.30 -10.92 1.51
N SER A 99 23.04 -11.70 1.52
CA SER A 99 22.44 -11.89 2.49
C SER A 99 22.91 -11.44 3.63
N SER A 100 23.86 -11.77 3.81
CA SER A 100 24.38 -11.48 5.01
C SER A 100 24.00 -10.18 5.48
N CYS A 101 24.41 -9.26 4.96
CA CYS A 101 24.20 -8.02 5.53
C CYS A 101 22.83 -7.58 5.45
N GLY A 102 22.32 -7.63 4.35
CA GLY A 102 21.06 -7.01 4.18
C GLY A 102 19.94 -7.69 4.91
N GLY A 103 20.12 -8.93 5.15
CA GLY A 103 19.04 -9.71 5.69
C GLY A 103 18.66 -9.40 7.12
N VAL A 104 19.64 -9.11 7.90
CA VAL A 104 19.40 -8.98 9.32
C VAL A 104 18.44 -7.84 9.66
N VAL A 105 18.76 -6.66 9.21
CA VAL A 105 17.96 -5.52 9.56
C VAL A 105 16.52 -5.60 9.04
N PRO A 106 16.33 -5.86 7.76
CA PRO A 106 14.95 -5.98 7.26
C PRO A 106 14.17 -7.08 7.94
N ASN A 107 14.84 -8.15 8.29
CA ASN A 107 14.15 -9.24 8.97
C ASN A 107 13.64 -8.84 10.32
N GLU A 108 14.42 -8.08 11.05
CA GLU A 108 13.97 -7.62 12.35
C GLU A 108 12.79 -6.70 12.24
N GLN A 109 12.80 -5.82 11.27
CA GLN A 109 11.68 -4.94 11.05
C GLN A 109 10.44 -5.72 10.68
N PHE A 110 10.60 -6.71 9.86
CA PHE A 110 9.48 -7.53 9.43
C PHE A 110 8.90 -8.29 10.64
N LYS A 111 9.74 -8.83 11.47
CA LYS A 111 9.28 -9.53 12.67
C LYS A 111 8.51 -8.61 13.58
N LYS A 112 8.95 -7.38 13.72
CA LYS A 112 8.24 -6.42 14.53
C LYS A 112 6.85 -6.16 13.97
N LEU A 113 6.75 -6.00 12.67
CA LEU A 113 5.46 -5.80 12.04
C LEU A 113 4.53 -6.96 12.29
N VAL A 114 5.02 -8.16 12.06
CA VAL A 114 4.21 -9.35 12.27
C VAL A 114 3.77 -9.45 13.72
N LYS A 115 4.63 -9.08 14.62
CA LYS A 115 4.32 -9.18 16.03
C LYS A 115 3.14 -8.30 16.43
N TYR A 116 2.97 -7.17 15.79
CA TYR A 116 1.88 -6.26 16.10
C TYR A 116 0.61 -6.58 15.36
N TYR A 117 0.65 -7.45 14.43
CA TYR A 117 -0.50 -7.88 13.67
C TYR A 117 -0.82 -9.34 13.92
#